data_986d5b108f1323363f1c9589ac1bb616
#
_entry.id   986d5b108f1323363f1c9589ac1bb616
#
_cell.length_a   1.000
_cell.length_b   1.000
_cell.length_c   1.000
_cell.angle_alpha   90.00
_cell.angle_beta   90.00
_cell.angle_gamma   90.00
#
_symmetry.space_group_name_H-M   'P 1'
#
loop_
_entity.id
_entity.type
_entity.pdbx_description
1 polymer ?
#
loop_
_entity_poly.entity_id
_entity_poly.type
_entity_poly.pdbx_seq_one_letter_code
_entity_poly.pdbx_strand_id
1 'polypeptide(L)'
;MKTAFRIFAVIPLMAISAQPDLTLYNATRNGAKVNICLHVVDSNGNPVPQARLRGGMQTGDSLNDFSSIEGATNTNGDYVVIGKCTHRLRCGIRKRGYYPSEFSISYPIKEAMPQIADGKWLPYGEKRTVVLKEIRNPGELSAFPDSLRSCRIPEFNKWIGFDFEYADWAYPYGKGRNCDVLLRFSSEERGMHDYRYVMDVSFTNNPYAGAYLMK
;
A
#
# COMPACT_ATOMS: atom_id res chain seq x y z
N MET A 1 -51.32 9.00 65.85
CA MET A 1 -49.90 8.78 65.47
C MET A 1 -49.90 7.89 64.21
N LYS A 2 -49.53 8.46 63.05
CA LYS A 2 -49.39 7.70 61.80
C LYS A 2 -47.90 7.50 61.53
N THR A 3 -47.46 6.23 61.66
CA THR A 3 -46.08 5.85 61.41
C THR A 3 -45.88 5.60 59.90
N ALA A 4 -45.05 6.44 59.25
CA ALA A 4 -44.72 6.25 57.85
C ALA A 4 -43.49 5.35 57.73
N PHE A 5 -43.65 4.23 57.05
CA PHE A 5 -42.58 3.28 56.73
C PHE A 5 -41.93 3.72 55.39
N ARG A 6 -40.64 4.12 55.41
CA ARG A 6 -39.87 4.38 54.22
C ARG A 6 -39.17 3.11 53.78
N ILE A 7 -39.54 2.58 52.64
CA ILE A 7 -38.82 1.47 51.98
C ILE A 7 -37.69 2.05 51.15
N PHE A 8 -36.46 1.77 51.55
CA PHE A 8 -35.27 2.06 50.70
C PHE A 8 -35.06 0.90 49.73
N ALA A 9 -35.35 1.12 48.46
CA ALA A 9 -34.97 0.17 47.41
C ALA A 9 -33.44 0.32 47.13
N VAL A 10 -32.67 -0.69 47.50
CA VAL A 10 -31.28 -0.84 47.11
C VAL A 10 -31.26 -1.41 45.70
N ILE A 11 -30.97 -0.54 44.70
CA ILE A 11 -30.74 -0.98 43.34
C ILE A 11 -29.32 -1.53 43.26
N PRO A 12 -29.10 -2.83 42.98
CA PRO A 12 -27.75 -3.32 42.79
C PRO A 12 -27.15 -2.69 41.54
N LEU A 13 -26.07 -1.91 41.69
CA LEU A 13 -25.27 -1.41 40.62
C LEU A 13 -24.58 -2.61 39.97
N MET A 14 -25.17 -3.17 38.89
CA MET A 14 -24.50 -4.20 38.09
C MET A 14 -23.31 -3.53 37.40
N ALA A 15 -22.11 -3.85 37.86
CA ALA A 15 -20.89 -3.53 37.15
C ALA A 15 -20.94 -4.27 35.82
N ILE A 16 -21.22 -3.54 34.73
CA ILE A 16 -21.05 -4.03 33.37
C ILE A 16 -19.55 -4.16 33.18
N SER A 17 -19.01 -5.33 33.42
CA SER A 17 -17.65 -5.65 33.00
C SER A 17 -17.64 -5.62 31.49
N ALA A 18 -17.00 -4.62 30.90
CA ALA A 18 -16.74 -4.60 29.47
C ALA A 18 -15.91 -5.85 29.13
N GLN A 19 -16.57 -6.87 28.58
CA GLN A 19 -15.84 -8.02 28.05
C GLN A 19 -14.96 -7.53 26.91
N PRO A 20 -13.69 -7.97 26.84
CA PRO A 20 -12.82 -7.62 25.71
C PRO A 20 -13.51 -8.03 24.41
N ASP A 21 -13.45 -7.15 23.42
CA ASP A 21 -14.07 -7.42 22.12
C ASP A 21 -13.35 -8.59 21.42
N LEU A 22 -13.84 -9.78 21.70
CA LEU A 22 -13.35 -11.03 21.13
C LEU A 22 -13.53 -11.10 19.61
N THR A 23 -14.34 -10.20 19.04
CA THR A 23 -14.64 -10.14 17.61
C THR A 23 -13.40 -9.77 16.80
N LEU A 24 -12.67 -8.74 17.22
CA LEU A 24 -11.43 -8.33 16.57
C LEU A 24 -10.34 -9.40 16.74
N TYR A 25 -10.18 -9.94 17.94
CA TYR A 25 -9.23 -11.02 18.21
C TYR A 25 -9.50 -12.25 17.33
N ASN A 26 -10.76 -12.68 17.22
CA ASN A 26 -11.13 -13.81 16.38
C ASN A 26 -10.90 -13.53 14.90
N ALA A 27 -11.18 -12.33 14.44
CA ALA A 27 -10.98 -11.93 13.05
C ALA A 27 -9.50 -11.88 12.65
N THR A 28 -8.63 -11.38 13.53
CA THR A 28 -7.19 -11.35 13.27
C THR A 28 -6.56 -12.74 13.29
N ARG A 29 -7.10 -13.68 14.05
CA ARG A 29 -6.56 -15.04 14.14
C ARG A 29 -7.16 -15.99 13.12
N ASN A 30 -8.48 -15.95 12.93
CA ASN A 30 -9.25 -16.90 12.12
C ASN A 30 -9.71 -16.33 10.77
N GLY A 31 -9.46 -15.05 10.54
CA GLY A 31 -9.91 -14.29 9.38
C GLY A 31 -11.39 -13.91 9.47
N ALA A 32 -11.72 -12.69 9.07
CA ALA A 32 -13.08 -12.25 8.81
C ALA A 32 -13.38 -12.22 7.31
N LYS A 33 -14.67 -12.25 6.94
CA LYS A 33 -15.09 -12.23 5.54
C LYS A 33 -14.73 -10.91 4.86
N VAL A 34 -14.21 -11.00 3.65
CA VAL A 34 -13.91 -9.87 2.76
C VAL A 34 -14.81 -9.98 1.53
N ASN A 35 -15.32 -8.85 1.08
CA ASN A 35 -15.98 -8.69 -0.21
C ASN A 35 -15.62 -7.30 -0.73
N ILE A 36 -14.82 -7.23 -1.80
CA ILE A 36 -14.38 -5.98 -2.43
C ILE A 36 -14.52 -6.13 -3.93
N CYS A 37 -15.20 -5.18 -4.56
CA CYS A 37 -15.26 -5.06 -6.01
C CYS A 37 -14.13 -4.14 -6.49
N LEU A 38 -13.14 -4.68 -7.20
CA LEU A 38 -12.10 -3.90 -7.86
C LEU A 38 -12.61 -3.46 -9.23
N HIS A 39 -12.73 -2.16 -9.43
CA HIS A 39 -13.10 -1.54 -10.69
C HIS A 39 -11.86 -0.99 -11.37
N VAL A 40 -11.39 -1.69 -12.39
CA VAL A 40 -10.17 -1.33 -13.10
C VAL A 40 -10.51 -0.45 -14.29
N VAL A 41 -9.94 0.74 -14.32
CA VAL A 41 -10.15 1.74 -15.38
C VAL A 41 -8.82 2.24 -15.94
N ASP A 42 -8.85 2.84 -17.12
CA ASP A 42 -7.73 3.58 -17.68
C ASP A 42 -7.63 5.00 -17.09
N SER A 43 -6.67 5.79 -17.54
CA SER A 43 -6.48 7.19 -17.10
C SER A 43 -7.62 8.14 -17.51
N ASN A 44 -8.50 7.72 -18.43
CA ASN A 44 -9.66 8.46 -18.87
C ASN A 44 -10.95 8.01 -18.16
N GLY A 45 -10.86 7.01 -17.28
CA GLY A 45 -12.00 6.43 -16.57
C GLY A 45 -12.72 5.34 -17.35
N ASN A 46 -12.23 4.90 -18.51
CA ASN A 46 -12.86 3.82 -19.26
C ASN A 46 -12.53 2.46 -18.61
N PRO A 47 -13.50 1.54 -18.54
CA PRO A 47 -13.28 0.21 -18.02
C PRO A 47 -12.16 -0.54 -18.78
N VAL A 48 -11.32 -1.25 -18.05
CA VAL A 48 -10.27 -2.10 -18.63
C VAL A 48 -10.67 -3.58 -18.46
N PRO A 49 -11.31 -4.19 -19.46
CA PRO A 49 -11.67 -5.60 -19.41
C PRO A 49 -10.47 -6.52 -19.56
N GLN A 50 -10.58 -7.77 -19.08
CA GLN A 50 -9.53 -8.78 -19.19
C GLN A 50 -8.18 -8.35 -18.58
N ALA A 51 -8.18 -7.43 -17.60
CA ALA A 51 -7.01 -7.17 -16.80
C ALA A 51 -6.80 -8.34 -15.83
N ARG A 52 -5.62 -8.97 -15.88
CA ARG A 52 -5.27 -10.11 -15.04
C ARG A 52 -4.97 -9.65 -13.62
N LEU A 53 -5.59 -10.32 -12.66
CA LEU A 53 -5.34 -10.11 -11.23
C LEU A 53 -4.61 -11.33 -10.68
N ARG A 54 -3.56 -11.09 -9.89
CA ARG A 54 -2.84 -12.13 -9.15
C ARG A 54 -2.36 -11.60 -7.82
N GLY A 55 -2.68 -12.31 -6.76
CA GLY A 55 -2.33 -11.88 -5.41
C GLY A 55 -2.74 -12.88 -4.35
N GLY A 56 -2.94 -12.40 -3.13
CA GLY A 56 -3.38 -13.23 -2.03
C GLY A 56 -4.01 -12.46 -0.88
N MET A 57 -4.77 -13.20 -0.09
CA MET A 57 -5.31 -12.78 1.20
C MET A 57 -4.60 -13.55 2.30
N GLN A 58 -4.09 -12.86 3.29
CA GLN A 58 -3.50 -13.51 4.45
C GLN A 58 -4.58 -14.23 5.26
N THR A 59 -4.36 -15.50 5.58
CA THR A 59 -5.36 -16.37 6.24
C THR A 59 -4.93 -16.84 7.62
N GLY A 60 -3.69 -16.57 8.03
CA GLY A 60 -3.12 -16.95 9.32
C GLY A 60 -2.02 -15.99 9.76
N ASP A 61 -1.33 -16.36 10.83
CA ASP A 61 -0.26 -15.57 11.44
C ASP A 61 1.09 -15.72 10.71
N SER A 62 1.25 -16.80 9.94
CA SER A 62 2.45 -17.03 9.16
C SER A 62 2.46 -16.19 7.87
N LEU A 63 3.64 -15.70 7.50
CA LEU A 63 3.84 -15.00 6.23
C LEU A 63 3.56 -15.88 4.99
N ASN A 64 3.42 -17.19 5.19
CA ASN A 64 3.14 -18.16 4.13
C ASN A 64 1.66 -18.57 4.05
N ASP A 65 0.85 -18.12 5.02
CA ASP A 65 -0.57 -18.47 5.07
C ASP A 65 -1.39 -17.51 4.21
N PHE A 66 -1.44 -17.79 2.91
CA PHE A 66 -2.21 -16.99 1.96
C PHE A 66 -3.21 -17.86 1.18
N SER A 67 -4.42 -17.30 1.01
CA SER A 67 -5.37 -17.74 0.00
C SER A 67 -5.11 -16.97 -1.30
N SER A 68 -4.96 -17.68 -2.43
CA SER A 68 -4.67 -17.05 -3.71
C SER A 68 -5.86 -16.27 -4.26
N ILE A 69 -5.55 -15.15 -4.90
CA ILE A 69 -6.46 -14.38 -5.75
C ILE A 69 -5.93 -14.52 -7.17
N GLU A 70 -6.76 -15.06 -8.08
CA GLU A 70 -6.40 -15.18 -9.48
C GLU A 70 -7.65 -15.02 -10.35
N GLY A 71 -7.56 -14.20 -11.39
CA GLY A 71 -8.66 -13.99 -12.32
C GLY A 71 -8.41 -12.85 -13.29
N ALA A 72 -9.50 -12.39 -13.91
CA ALA A 72 -9.47 -11.25 -14.82
C ALA A 72 -10.76 -10.43 -14.68
N THR A 73 -10.65 -9.12 -14.96
CA THR A 73 -11.81 -8.22 -14.98
C THR A 73 -12.80 -8.59 -16.08
N ASN A 74 -14.08 -8.41 -15.80
CA ASN A 74 -15.16 -8.58 -16.77
C ASN A 74 -15.21 -7.42 -17.80
N THR A 75 -16.23 -7.39 -18.64
CA THR A 75 -16.41 -6.35 -19.66
C THR A 75 -16.56 -4.94 -19.09
N ASN A 76 -17.05 -4.82 -17.85
CA ASN A 76 -17.19 -3.55 -17.13
C ASN A 76 -15.94 -3.15 -16.33
N GLY A 77 -14.83 -3.89 -16.48
CA GLY A 77 -13.62 -3.66 -15.71
C GLY A 77 -13.70 -4.13 -14.25
N ASP A 78 -14.73 -4.86 -13.87
CA ASP A 78 -14.96 -5.29 -12.48
C ASP A 78 -14.40 -6.69 -12.21
N TYR A 79 -13.82 -6.87 -11.02
CA TYR A 79 -13.44 -8.14 -10.44
C TYR A 79 -13.78 -8.17 -8.96
N VAL A 80 -14.51 -9.18 -8.51
CA VAL A 80 -14.94 -9.29 -7.11
C VAL A 80 -14.01 -10.23 -6.36
N VAL A 81 -13.38 -9.71 -5.31
CA VAL A 81 -12.56 -10.48 -4.37
C VAL A 81 -13.42 -10.87 -3.18
N ILE A 82 -13.60 -12.18 -3.00
CA ILE A 82 -14.37 -12.73 -1.88
C ILE A 82 -13.50 -13.78 -1.16
N GLY A 83 -13.50 -13.77 0.17
CA GLY A 83 -12.78 -14.75 0.96
C GLY A 83 -12.77 -14.43 2.44
N LYS A 84 -11.78 -15.01 3.14
CA LYS A 84 -11.45 -14.67 4.52
C LYS A 84 -10.04 -14.11 4.57
N CYS A 85 -9.86 -13.05 5.34
CA CYS A 85 -8.57 -12.39 5.51
C CYS A 85 -8.32 -12.07 6.97
N THR A 86 -7.10 -12.28 7.45
CA THR A 86 -6.70 -11.92 8.81
C THR A 86 -6.23 -10.47 8.88
N HIS A 87 -5.26 -10.08 8.02
CA HIS A 87 -4.60 -8.77 8.12
C HIS A 87 -4.46 -8.05 6.79
N ARG A 88 -4.05 -8.75 5.74
CA ARG A 88 -3.66 -8.11 4.47
C ARG A 88 -4.22 -8.83 3.25
N LEU A 89 -4.72 -8.04 2.34
CA LEU A 89 -5.05 -8.44 0.99
C LEU A 89 -4.16 -7.62 0.03
N ARG A 90 -3.50 -8.30 -0.90
CA ARG A 90 -2.65 -7.67 -1.91
C ARG A 90 -2.89 -8.34 -3.26
N CYS A 91 -3.03 -7.53 -4.31
CA CYS A 91 -3.31 -8.00 -5.66
C CYS A 91 -2.60 -7.14 -6.69
N GLY A 92 -1.72 -7.75 -7.47
CA GLY A 92 -1.13 -7.14 -8.65
C GLY A 92 -2.09 -7.23 -9.84
N ILE A 93 -2.20 -6.16 -10.62
CA ILE A 93 -3.10 -6.04 -11.76
C ILE A 93 -2.28 -5.73 -13.00
N ARG A 94 -2.46 -6.53 -14.06
CA ARG A 94 -1.69 -6.42 -15.29
C ARG A 94 -2.57 -6.54 -16.53
N LYS A 95 -2.27 -5.72 -17.53
CA LYS A 95 -2.89 -5.77 -18.85
C LYS A 95 -1.84 -5.39 -19.89
N ARG A 96 -1.82 -6.09 -21.03
CA ARG A 96 -0.92 -5.74 -22.15
C ARG A 96 -1.24 -4.32 -22.62
N GLY A 97 -0.21 -3.51 -22.81
CA GLY A 97 -0.35 -2.09 -23.19
C GLY A 97 -0.53 -1.14 -21.99
N TYR A 98 -0.49 -1.64 -20.76
CA TYR A 98 -0.59 -0.85 -19.55
C TYR A 98 0.56 -1.13 -18.57
N TYR A 99 0.95 -0.14 -17.82
CA TYR A 99 1.86 -0.34 -16.69
C TYR A 99 1.16 -1.18 -15.61
N PRO A 100 1.90 -2.12 -14.98
CA PRO A 100 1.35 -2.88 -13.84
C PRO A 100 0.92 -1.95 -12.72
N SER A 101 -0.18 -2.28 -12.07
CA SER A 101 -0.66 -1.59 -10.87
C SER A 101 -0.87 -2.59 -9.74
N GLU A 102 -1.00 -2.09 -8.53
CA GLU A 102 -1.22 -2.91 -7.35
C GLU A 102 -2.36 -2.33 -6.51
N PHE A 103 -3.17 -3.21 -5.99
CA PHE A 103 -4.14 -2.91 -4.95
C PHE A 103 -3.74 -3.63 -3.68
N SER A 104 -3.75 -2.93 -2.56
CA SER A 104 -3.56 -3.52 -1.25
C SER A 104 -4.46 -2.87 -0.21
N ILE A 105 -4.95 -3.67 0.71
CA ILE A 105 -5.65 -3.22 1.90
C ILE A 105 -5.09 -3.96 3.11
N SER A 106 -4.84 -3.21 4.19
CA SER A 106 -4.43 -3.76 5.48
C SER A 106 -5.51 -3.46 6.49
N TYR A 107 -5.95 -4.48 7.20
CA TYR A 107 -6.92 -4.37 8.27
C TYR A 107 -6.15 -4.16 9.57
N PRO A 108 -6.33 -3.04 10.28
CA PRO A 108 -5.55 -2.71 11.46
C PRO A 108 -5.89 -3.62 12.65
N ILE A 109 -4.87 -3.90 13.41
CA ILE A 109 -4.94 -4.75 14.60
C ILE A 109 -5.30 -3.94 15.86
N LYS A 110 -5.17 -2.60 15.83
CA LYS A 110 -5.10 -1.78 17.06
C LYS A 110 -5.91 -0.48 17.07
N GLU A 111 -6.81 -0.19 16.17
CA GLU A 111 -7.50 1.10 16.20
C GLU A 111 -8.97 1.01 16.61
N ALA A 112 -9.41 2.06 17.36
CA ALA A 112 -10.63 2.18 18.12
C ALA A 112 -11.93 2.34 17.29
N MET A 113 -12.01 1.75 16.10
CA MET A 113 -13.22 1.78 15.27
C MET A 113 -13.71 0.37 15.00
N PRO A 114 -15.02 0.11 14.98
CA PRO A 114 -15.57 -1.19 14.62
C PRO A 114 -15.33 -1.44 13.14
N GLN A 115 -14.17 -2.02 12.82
CA GLN A 115 -13.81 -2.42 11.46
C GLN A 115 -14.37 -3.81 11.12
N ILE A 116 -15.07 -4.41 12.05
CA ILE A 116 -15.68 -5.71 11.91
C ILE A 116 -17.12 -5.62 12.39
N ALA A 117 -18.05 -6.04 11.52
CA ALA A 117 -19.44 -6.25 11.86
C ALA A 117 -19.88 -7.64 11.34
N ASP A 118 -20.57 -8.42 12.16
CA ASP A 118 -21.09 -9.75 11.79
C ASP A 118 -20.04 -10.67 11.14
N GLY A 119 -18.80 -10.64 11.64
CA GLY A 119 -17.70 -11.45 11.12
C GLY A 119 -17.22 -11.02 9.72
N LYS A 120 -17.45 -9.78 9.35
CA LYS A 120 -17.05 -9.18 8.07
C LYS A 120 -16.13 -7.98 8.33
N TRP A 121 -15.04 -7.88 7.57
CA TRP A 121 -14.24 -6.66 7.54
C TRP A 121 -15.01 -5.53 6.86
N LEU A 122 -14.93 -4.34 7.44
CA LEU A 122 -15.53 -3.14 6.88
C LEU A 122 -14.45 -2.30 6.14
N PRO A 123 -14.85 -1.64 5.03
CA PRO A 123 -16.14 -1.70 4.38
C PRO A 123 -16.35 -3.02 3.61
N TYR A 124 -17.53 -3.61 3.73
CA TYR A 124 -17.90 -4.87 3.08
C TYR A 124 -18.80 -4.61 1.87
N GLY A 125 -18.44 -5.20 0.71
CA GLY A 125 -19.15 -4.97 -0.55
C GLY A 125 -18.79 -3.65 -1.24
N GLU A 126 -17.71 -2.99 -0.81
CA GLU A 126 -17.28 -1.72 -1.39
C GLU A 126 -16.67 -1.91 -2.78
N LYS A 127 -16.88 -0.90 -3.62
CA LYS A 127 -16.22 -0.78 -4.92
C LYS A 127 -14.99 0.13 -4.80
N ARG A 128 -13.83 -0.38 -5.21
CA ARG A 128 -12.55 0.32 -5.22
C ARG A 128 -12.05 0.48 -6.65
N THR A 129 -11.78 1.71 -7.04
CA THR A 129 -11.25 1.99 -8.37
C THR A 129 -9.73 1.85 -8.38
N VAL A 130 -9.21 1.12 -9.38
CA VAL A 130 -7.79 0.98 -9.66
C VAL A 130 -7.52 1.49 -11.06
N VAL A 131 -6.61 2.47 -11.18
CA VAL A 131 -6.26 3.05 -12.47
C VAL A 131 -5.04 2.33 -13.05
N LEU A 132 -5.18 1.81 -14.27
CA LEU A 132 -4.06 1.35 -15.10
C LEU A 132 -3.66 2.47 -16.06
N LYS A 133 -2.38 2.83 -16.03
CA LYS A 133 -1.82 3.82 -16.95
C LYS A 133 -1.40 3.14 -18.24
N GLU A 134 -1.88 3.65 -19.36
CA GLU A 134 -1.51 3.18 -20.68
C GLU A 134 -0.03 3.45 -20.97
N ILE A 135 0.65 2.48 -21.59
CA ILE A 135 2.04 2.66 -22.02
C ILE A 135 1.99 3.45 -23.33
N ARG A 136 2.29 4.75 -23.23
CA ARG A 136 2.41 5.66 -24.38
C ARG A 136 3.88 5.98 -24.58
N ASN A 137 4.39 5.71 -25.79
CA ASN A 137 5.77 6.00 -26.17
C ASN A 137 6.77 5.47 -25.11
N PRO A 138 6.89 4.17 -24.93
CA PRO A 138 7.84 3.62 -23.97
C PRO A 138 9.23 4.06 -24.43
N GLY A 139 9.86 4.96 -23.68
CA GLY A 139 11.29 5.22 -23.81
C GLY A 139 12.06 3.94 -23.49
N GLU A 140 13.25 3.81 -24.00
CA GLU A 140 14.16 2.75 -23.58
C GLU A 140 14.37 2.88 -22.08
N LEU A 141 13.92 1.86 -21.33
CA LEU A 141 14.16 1.78 -19.90
C LEU A 141 15.50 1.09 -19.68
N SER A 142 16.48 1.84 -19.21
CA SER A 142 17.71 1.26 -18.72
C SER A 142 17.45 0.60 -17.37
N ALA A 143 17.59 -0.71 -17.29
CA ALA A 143 17.56 -1.45 -16.04
C ALA A 143 18.99 -1.63 -15.54
N PHE A 144 19.24 -1.22 -14.31
CA PHE A 144 20.53 -1.47 -13.68
C PHE A 144 20.67 -2.93 -13.27
N PRO A 145 21.85 -3.55 -13.47
CA PRO A 145 22.11 -4.89 -12.98
C PRO A 145 21.93 -4.97 -11.46
N ASP A 146 21.53 -6.14 -10.97
CA ASP A 146 21.33 -6.40 -9.53
C ASP A 146 22.56 -6.07 -8.65
N SER A 147 23.76 -6.06 -9.23
CA SER A 147 25.00 -5.66 -8.56
C SER A 147 25.03 -4.19 -8.12
N LEU A 148 24.14 -3.34 -8.64
CA LEU A 148 24.04 -1.92 -8.27
C LEU A 148 22.98 -1.62 -7.22
N ARG A 149 22.40 -2.64 -6.58
CA ARG A 149 21.41 -2.48 -5.50
C ARG A 149 21.93 -1.68 -4.29
N SER A 150 23.23 -1.43 -4.19
CA SER A 150 23.85 -0.62 -3.16
C SER A 150 24.73 0.47 -3.75
N CYS A 151 24.13 1.40 -4.48
CA CYS A 151 24.86 2.61 -4.87
C CYS A 151 25.12 3.44 -3.59
N ARG A 152 26.38 3.44 -3.14
CA ARG A 152 26.75 4.24 -1.96
C ARG A 152 26.65 5.71 -2.32
N ILE A 153 25.94 6.49 -1.50
CA ILE A 153 25.86 7.95 -1.64
C ILE A 153 27.27 8.51 -1.33
N PRO A 154 27.91 9.21 -2.29
CA PRO A 154 29.27 9.68 -2.09
C PRO A 154 29.37 10.77 -1.01
N GLU A 155 28.43 11.71 -1.00
CA GLU A 155 28.41 12.86 -0.10
C GLU A 155 26.98 13.35 0.15
N PHE A 156 26.66 13.62 1.42
CA PHE A 156 25.37 14.21 1.79
C PHE A 156 25.38 15.73 1.62
N ASN A 157 24.19 16.30 1.44
CA ASN A 157 23.92 17.73 1.32
C ASN A 157 24.59 18.42 0.12
N LYS A 158 25.07 17.66 -0.86
CA LYS A 158 25.71 18.15 -2.07
C LYS A 158 25.00 17.63 -3.31
N TRP A 159 24.92 18.46 -4.33
CA TRP A 159 24.46 18.06 -5.64
C TRP A 159 25.55 17.25 -6.35
N ILE A 160 25.25 16.02 -6.71
CA ILE A 160 26.17 15.10 -7.36
C ILE A 160 25.51 14.59 -8.64
N GLY A 161 26.27 14.63 -9.74
CA GLY A 161 25.82 14.11 -11.02
C GLY A 161 25.76 12.59 -11.05
N PHE A 162 24.77 12.06 -11.74
CA PHE A 162 24.67 10.66 -12.06
C PHE A 162 24.51 10.47 -13.56
N ASP A 163 25.24 9.51 -14.11
CA ASP A 163 25.30 9.15 -15.51
C ASP A 163 24.51 7.86 -15.72
N PHE A 164 23.45 7.92 -16.53
CA PHE A 164 22.61 6.78 -16.81
C PHE A 164 23.26 5.77 -17.76
N GLU A 165 24.15 6.21 -18.65
CA GLU A 165 24.86 5.33 -19.57
C GLU A 165 25.87 4.42 -18.84
N TYR A 166 26.62 5.02 -17.91
CA TYR A 166 27.61 4.30 -17.09
C TYR A 166 26.99 3.67 -15.84
N ALA A 167 25.74 4.03 -15.51
CA ALA A 167 25.06 3.62 -14.29
C ALA A 167 25.89 3.90 -13.02
N ASP A 168 26.54 5.05 -12.99
CA ASP A 168 27.47 5.44 -11.94
C ASP A 168 27.44 6.95 -11.69
N TRP A 169 28.02 7.37 -10.58
CA TRP A 169 28.20 8.77 -10.27
C TRP A 169 29.13 9.42 -11.29
N ALA A 170 28.83 10.67 -11.65
CA ALA A 170 29.71 11.47 -12.50
C ALA A 170 31.04 11.77 -11.78
N TYR A 171 32.11 11.92 -12.56
CA TYR A 171 33.41 12.31 -12.02
C TYR A 171 33.29 13.57 -11.13
N PRO A 172 33.98 13.67 -9.99
CA PRO A 172 35.01 12.76 -9.47
C PRO A 172 34.51 11.61 -8.58
N TYR A 173 33.22 11.45 -8.41
CA TYR A 173 32.61 10.49 -7.46
C TYR A 173 32.47 9.07 -8.01
N GLY A 174 32.50 8.92 -9.32
CA GLY A 174 32.41 7.65 -10.02
C GLY A 174 33.05 7.70 -11.40
N LYS A 175 32.64 6.76 -12.27
CA LYS A 175 33.16 6.59 -13.64
C LYS A 175 32.32 7.31 -14.69
N GLY A 176 31.19 7.89 -14.29
CA GLY A 176 30.30 8.60 -15.19
C GLY A 176 30.98 9.81 -15.83
N ARG A 177 30.75 10.00 -17.12
CA ARG A 177 31.32 11.06 -17.94
C ARG A 177 30.36 12.23 -18.15
N ASN A 178 29.07 11.92 -18.11
CA ASN A 178 28.00 12.88 -18.28
C ASN A 178 27.25 13.08 -16.96
N CYS A 179 26.50 14.17 -16.90
CA CYS A 179 25.58 14.44 -15.79
C CYS A 179 24.18 14.51 -16.36
N ASP A 180 23.48 13.37 -16.37
CA ASP A 180 22.09 13.29 -16.87
C ASP A 180 21.11 13.82 -15.84
N VAL A 181 21.43 13.61 -14.57
CA VAL A 181 20.63 14.04 -13.42
C VAL A 181 21.54 14.47 -12.28
N LEU A 182 21.17 15.53 -11.58
CA LEU A 182 21.74 15.92 -10.31
C LEU A 182 20.90 15.38 -9.17
N LEU A 183 21.53 14.74 -8.21
CA LEU A 183 20.93 14.21 -7.02
C LEU A 183 21.55 14.85 -5.78
N ARG A 184 20.73 15.22 -4.81
CA ARG A 184 21.19 15.69 -3.50
C ARG A 184 20.45 14.88 -2.42
N PHE A 185 21.21 14.25 -1.56
CA PHE A 185 20.68 13.49 -0.43
C PHE A 185 20.93 14.27 0.85
N SER A 186 19.92 14.38 1.67
CA SER A 186 20.01 14.94 3.02
C SER A 186 19.38 14.01 4.04
N SER A 187 19.90 14.04 5.26
CA SER A 187 19.33 13.31 6.39
C SER A 187 19.16 14.24 7.58
N GLU A 188 18.06 14.08 8.27
CA GLU A 188 17.72 14.79 9.51
C GLU A 188 17.45 13.74 10.59
N GLU A 189 18.19 13.79 11.68
CA GLU A 189 17.93 12.97 12.85
C GLU A 189 16.80 13.61 13.67
N ARG A 190 15.73 12.85 13.91
CA ARG A 190 14.53 13.29 14.63
C ARG A 190 14.42 12.73 16.05
N GLY A 191 15.25 11.73 16.34
CA GLY A 191 15.29 11.04 17.63
C GLY A 191 16.13 9.78 17.57
N MET A 192 16.24 9.06 18.68
CA MET A 192 17.01 7.83 18.73
C MET A 192 16.45 6.81 17.72
N HIS A 193 17.23 6.53 16.66
CA HIS A 193 16.87 5.64 15.54
C HIS A 193 15.74 6.14 14.60
N ASP A 194 15.37 7.43 14.68
CA ASP A 194 14.41 8.06 13.77
C ASP A 194 15.13 9.05 12.86
N TYR A 195 15.23 8.73 11.57
CA TYR A 195 15.90 9.54 10.56
C TYR A 195 14.92 9.85 9.42
N ARG A 196 14.88 11.11 9.02
CA ARG A 196 14.24 11.53 7.78
C ARG A 196 15.29 11.64 6.68
N TYR A 197 15.09 10.94 5.58
CA TYR A 197 15.91 11.09 4.38
C TYR A 197 15.13 11.84 3.31
N VAL A 198 15.79 12.78 2.66
CA VAL A 198 15.23 13.55 1.54
C VAL A 198 16.17 13.40 0.36
N MET A 199 15.60 13.15 -0.81
CA MET A 199 16.33 13.14 -2.09
C MET A 199 15.75 14.23 -2.98
N ASP A 200 16.57 15.22 -3.30
CA ASP A 200 16.26 16.25 -4.30
C ASP A 200 16.80 15.78 -5.66
N VAL A 201 16.02 16.00 -6.71
CA VAL A 201 16.36 15.60 -8.07
C VAL A 201 16.27 16.82 -8.98
N SER A 202 17.29 17.05 -9.81
CA SER A 202 17.30 18.12 -10.81
C SER A 202 17.81 17.59 -12.15
N PHE A 203 17.05 17.81 -13.20
CA PHE A 203 17.44 17.47 -14.58
C PHE A 203 18.08 18.67 -15.23
N THR A 204 19.33 18.51 -15.70
CA THR A 204 20.15 19.63 -16.20
C THR A 204 19.93 19.92 -17.67
N ASN A 205 19.58 18.91 -18.48
CA ASN A 205 19.63 18.98 -19.92
C ASN A 205 18.27 19.11 -20.61
N ASN A 206 17.18 19.04 -19.88
CA ASN A 206 15.83 19.13 -20.45
C ASN A 206 14.85 19.78 -19.47
N PRO A 207 14.33 20.99 -19.76
CA PRO A 207 13.37 21.65 -18.88
C PRO A 207 12.03 20.91 -18.77
N TYR A 208 11.76 19.91 -19.65
CA TYR A 208 10.58 19.06 -19.62
C TYR A 208 10.83 17.69 -18.99
N ALA A 209 12.09 17.41 -18.61
CA ALA A 209 12.41 16.18 -17.90
C ALA A 209 11.88 16.26 -16.46
N GLY A 210 11.37 15.17 -15.96
CA GLY A 210 10.85 15.07 -14.61
C GLY A 210 10.93 13.65 -14.08
N ALA A 211 10.99 13.51 -12.77
CA ALA A 211 10.86 12.23 -12.10
C ALA A 211 9.38 12.01 -11.76
N TYR A 212 8.84 10.87 -12.14
CA TYR A 212 7.48 10.47 -11.84
C TYR A 212 7.49 9.31 -10.87
N LEU A 213 6.82 9.46 -9.74
CA LEU A 213 6.56 8.35 -8.86
C LEU A 213 5.39 7.53 -9.41
N MET A 214 5.67 6.34 -9.91
CA MET A 214 4.62 5.40 -10.30
C MET A 214 4.09 4.71 -9.03
N LYS A 215 2.86 5.04 -8.65
CA LYS A 215 2.12 4.40 -7.56
C LYS A 215 1.27 3.26 -8.09
#